data_acf8c8f5084f4f50d8e7f0b02d031bfe
#
_entry.id   acf8c8f5084f4f50d8e7f0b02d031bfe
#
_cell.length_a   1.000
_cell.length_b   1.000
_cell.length_c   1.000
_cell.angle_alpha   90.00
_cell.angle_beta   90.00
_cell.angle_gamma   90.00
#
_symmetry.space_group_name_H-M   'P 1'
#
loop_
_entity.id
_entity.type
_entity.pdbx_description
1 polymer ?
#
loop_
_entity_poly.entity_id
_entity_poly.type
_entity_poly.pdbx_seq_one_letter_code
_entity_poly.pdbx_strand_id
1 'polypeptide(L)'
;MIILLHHSNNATFLLNLQVAFRTKNIGIWGILCYNSPMKSYIDEKLFEEAKNRMYGKVQGEKGIGTLSEKSVHSVLKYYFAPDEKYHEQKIGTFVADICIDGEIYEIQTKQFYLMKRKLLQFLEEHEVTIVYPVSLVNTLHWVECDNVSDLANPSDIDITAGESKNRRITTSRKTRKKGMPYLFFHELYGIKDFLHHPNLHFILAIMSTEEYRLLDGYGPQKKIRATKTDKAPIELLDLITIRKPEDYKQLIPEGLPEEFTSDIFAKKAGIGRSLAGTALNILYEIEVVKRIGKQGNAYIYQVK
;
A
#
# COMPACT_ATOMS: atom_id res chain seq x y z
N MET A 1 -38.94 -31.13 4.77
CA MET A 1 -39.18 -29.99 5.68
C MET A 1 -37.88 -29.24 5.78
N ILE A 2 -37.75 -28.21 4.94
CA ILE A 2 -36.51 -27.40 4.75
C ILE A 2 -36.66 -26.21 5.70
N ILE A 3 -35.77 -26.08 6.66
CA ILE A 3 -35.66 -24.87 7.48
C ILE A 3 -34.47 -24.08 6.95
N LEU A 4 -34.79 -22.95 6.33
CA LEU A 4 -33.84 -21.91 5.95
C LEU A 4 -33.38 -21.21 7.23
N LEU A 5 -32.08 -21.29 7.51
CA LEU A 5 -31.40 -20.40 8.45
C LEU A 5 -30.51 -19.39 7.64
N HIS A 6 -31.04 -18.22 7.48
CA HIS A 6 -30.27 -17.04 7.13
C HIS A 6 -29.55 -16.56 8.40
N HIS A 7 -28.21 -16.66 8.43
CA HIS A 7 -27.39 -15.89 9.37
C HIS A 7 -26.00 -15.60 8.75
N SER A 8 -25.78 -14.34 8.58
CA SER A 8 -24.53 -13.53 8.58
C SER A 8 -23.23 -14.20 8.14
N ASN A 9 -22.84 -13.95 6.89
CA ASN A 9 -21.64 -14.49 6.24
C ASN A 9 -20.42 -13.57 6.25
N ASN A 10 -20.27 -12.63 7.19
CA ASN A 10 -19.13 -11.69 7.15
C ASN A 10 -17.92 -12.12 8.02
N ALA A 11 -18.13 -12.83 9.12
CA ALA A 11 -17.03 -13.41 9.91
C ALA A 11 -16.33 -14.58 9.19
N THR A 12 -17.07 -15.30 8.33
CA THR A 12 -16.56 -16.40 7.53
C THR A 12 -15.63 -15.95 6.41
N PHE A 13 -15.70 -14.69 5.98
CA PHE A 13 -14.88 -14.15 4.90
C PHE A 13 -13.41 -13.97 5.32
N LEU A 14 -13.15 -13.53 6.54
CA LEU A 14 -11.79 -13.43 7.09
C LEU A 14 -11.22 -14.81 7.49
N LEU A 15 -12.08 -15.76 7.91
CA LEU A 15 -11.65 -17.14 8.18
C LEU A 15 -11.44 -17.98 6.90
N ASN A 16 -12.14 -17.70 5.81
CA ASN A 16 -11.95 -18.40 4.52
C ASN A 16 -10.65 -18.00 3.78
N LEU A 17 -9.95 -16.97 4.21
CA LEU A 17 -8.57 -16.68 3.78
C LEU A 17 -7.57 -17.80 4.21
N GLN A 18 -7.99 -18.75 5.04
CA GLN A 18 -7.14 -19.84 5.51
C GLN A 18 -7.39 -21.21 4.85
N VAL A 19 -8.43 -21.43 4.03
CA VAL A 19 -8.85 -22.81 3.67
C VAL A 19 -8.93 -23.13 2.17
N ALA A 20 -8.68 -22.22 1.24
CA ALA A 20 -8.78 -22.55 -0.19
C ALA A 20 -7.41 -22.73 -0.86
N PHE A 21 -6.75 -23.88 -0.61
CA PHE A 21 -5.67 -24.39 -1.46
C PHE A 21 -6.03 -25.76 -2.04
N ARG A 22 -6.32 -25.80 -3.36
CA ARG A 22 -5.84 -26.83 -4.28
C ARG A 22 -6.16 -26.51 -5.74
N THR A 23 -5.09 -26.55 -6.54
CA THR A 23 -4.98 -26.83 -7.99
C THR A 23 -5.36 -25.77 -9.02
N LYS A 24 -4.42 -25.20 -9.78
CA LYS A 24 -3.85 -25.72 -11.05
C LYS A 24 -2.83 -24.76 -11.65
N ASN A 25 -1.74 -25.35 -12.12
CA ASN A 25 -0.69 -24.79 -12.95
C ASN A 25 -1.19 -23.95 -14.12
N ILE A 26 -0.64 -22.75 -14.32
CA ILE A 26 -0.16 -22.25 -15.61
C ILE A 26 0.98 -21.27 -15.31
N GLY A 27 2.14 -21.50 -15.96
CA GLY A 27 3.37 -20.78 -15.71
C GLY A 27 3.40 -19.40 -16.36
N ILE A 28 3.84 -18.43 -15.57
CA ILE A 28 4.63 -17.30 -16.06
C ILE A 28 5.75 -17.11 -15.04
N TRP A 29 6.91 -17.63 -15.38
CA TRP A 29 8.15 -17.53 -14.62
C TRP A 29 8.78 -16.17 -14.87
N GLY A 30 9.18 -15.50 -13.80
CA GLY A 30 10.19 -14.47 -13.85
C GLY A 30 9.88 -13.14 -13.24
N ILE A 31 9.20 -13.06 -12.04
CA ILE A 31 9.04 -11.78 -11.36
C ILE A 31 8.91 -12.03 -9.86
N LEU A 32 9.94 -11.55 -9.12
CA LEU A 32 10.00 -11.44 -7.66
C LEU A 32 9.50 -12.67 -6.89
N CYS A 33 10.38 -13.63 -6.69
CA CYS A 33 10.25 -14.51 -5.55
C CYS A 33 10.56 -13.71 -4.29
N TYR A 34 9.56 -13.08 -3.68
CA TYR A 34 9.55 -13.02 -2.25
C TYR A 34 9.23 -14.45 -1.80
N ASN A 35 10.09 -15.07 -0.98
CA ASN A 35 9.79 -16.36 -0.36
C ASN A 35 8.63 -16.17 0.61
N SER A 36 7.42 -16.08 0.09
CA SER A 36 6.20 -16.18 0.89
C SER A 36 5.68 -17.61 0.73
N PRO A 37 5.66 -18.42 1.79
CA PRO A 37 5.05 -19.74 1.76
C PRO A 37 3.52 -19.69 1.60
N MET A 38 2.92 -18.52 1.63
CA MET A 38 1.52 -18.27 1.33
C MET A 38 1.42 -17.01 0.48
N LYS A 39 1.19 -17.17 -0.83
CA LYS A 39 0.59 -16.08 -1.62
C LYS A 39 -0.72 -15.71 -0.95
N SER A 40 -0.83 -14.49 -0.45
CA SER A 40 -2.11 -13.97 0.02
C SER A 40 -3.11 -14.03 -1.13
N TYR A 41 -4.30 -14.53 -0.85
CA TYR A 41 -5.37 -14.56 -1.84
C TYR A 41 -5.80 -13.13 -2.13
N ILE A 42 -5.56 -12.69 -3.36
CA ILE A 42 -6.06 -11.40 -3.87
C ILE A 42 -7.38 -11.68 -4.56
N ASP A 43 -8.43 -11.02 -4.14
CA ASP A 43 -9.70 -11.00 -4.86
C ASP A 43 -9.67 -9.88 -5.91
N GLU A 44 -9.24 -10.23 -7.11
CA GLU A 44 -9.16 -9.30 -8.24
C GLU A 44 -10.53 -8.70 -8.58
N LYS A 45 -11.60 -9.50 -8.47
CA LYS A 45 -12.96 -9.04 -8.75
C LYS A 45 -13.41 -7.98 -7.75
N LEU A 46 -13.14 -8.22 -6.47
CA LEU A 46 -13.45 -7.26 -5.41
C LEU A 46 -12.64 -5.96 -5.58
N PHE A 47 -11.38 -6.07 -6.03
CA PHE A 47 -10.57 -4.88 -6.31
C PHE A 47 -11.11 -4.07 -7.49
N GLU A 48 -11.58 -4.72 -8.56
CA GLU A 48 -12.25 -4.05 -9.67
C GLU A 48 -13.58 -3.40 -9.22
N GLU A 49 -14.37 -4.08 -8.41
CA GLU A 49 -15.61 -3.53 -7.83
C GLU A 49 -15.30 -2.29 -6.96
N ALA A 50 -14.24 -2.34 -6.15
CA ALA A 50 -13.81 -1.20 -5.33
C ALA A 50 -13.41 0.01 -6.19
N LYS A 51 -12.68 -0.21 -7.29
CA LYS A 51 -12.35 0.85 -8.26
C LYS A 51 -13.62 1.44 -8.89
N ASN A 52 -14.51 0.57 -9.37
CA ASN A 52 -15.75 1.01 -10.01
C ASN A 52 -16.65 1.84 -9.08
N ARG A 53 -16.73 1.48 -7.79
CA ARG A 53 -17.46 2.26 -6.78
C ARG A 53 -16.86 3.64 -6.58
N MET A 54 -15.53 3.72 -6.44
CA MET A 54 -14.84 4.99 -6.29
C MET A 54 -15.06 5.89 -7.52
N TYR A 55 -14.84 5.35 -8.74
CA TYR A 55 -15.00 6.12 -9.97
C TYR A 55 -16.47 6.44 -10.29
N GLY A 56 -17.41 5.54 -9.98
CA GLY A 56 -18.85 5.79 -10.17
C GLY A 56 -19.39 6.92 -9.30
N LYS A 57 -18.91 7.10 -8.06
CA LYS A 57 -19.25 8.25 -7.21
C LYS A 57 -18.72 9.56 -7.78
N VAL A 58 -17.53 9.53 -8.38
CA VAL A 58 -16.91 10.71 -8.99
C VAL A 58 -17.70 11.25 -10.17
N GLN A 59 -18.33 10.38 -10.96
CA GLN A 59 -19.19 10.80 -12.08
C GLN A 59 -20.50 11.44 -11.62
N GLY A 60 -21.00 11.12 -10.41
CA GLY A 60 -22.22 11.70 -9.83
C GLY A 60 -22.01 13.05 -9.15
N GLU A 61 -20.83 13.33 -8.65
CA GLU A 61 -20.46 14.58 -7.98
C GLU A 61 -19.38 15.27 -8.81
N LYS A 62 -19.68 16.40 -9.41
CA LYS A 62 -18.83 17.24 -10.25
C LYS A 62 -17.31 17.09 -10.04
N GLY A 63 -16.65 16.34 -10.96
CA GLY A 63 -15.22 16.44 -11.24
C GLY A 63 -14.26 15.70 -10.30
N ILE A 64 -13.33 14.96 -10.90
CA ILE A 64 -12.25 14.14 -10.25
C ILE A 64 -11.32 14.95 -9.32
N GLY A 65 -11.39 16.26 -9.28
CA GLY A 65 -10.50 17.14 -8.54
C GLY A 65 -10.97 17.62 -7.19
N THR A 66 -12.18 17.33 -6.81
CA THR A 66 -12.70 17.70 -5.49
C THR A 66 -12.61 16.59 -4.46
N LEU A 67 -12.08 15.43 -4.83
CA LEU A 67 -11.81 14.36 -3.87
C LEU A 67 -10.65 14.78 -2.96
N SER A 68 -10.98 15.22 -1.77
CA SER A 68 -10.02 15.43 -0.69
C SER A 68 -9.33 14.11 -0.29
N GLU A 69 -9.95 12.99 -0.60
CA GLU A 69 -9.43 11.65 -0.40
C GLU A 69 -8.74 11.13 -1.66
N LYS A 70 -7.52 10.62 -1.51
CA LYS A 70 -6.74 10.08 -2.62
C LYS A 70 -7.33 8.79 -3.13
N SER A 71 -7.33 8.61 -4.46
CA SER A 71 -7.92 7.45 -5.13
C SER A 71 -7.44 6.09 -4.57
N VAL A 72 -6.15 5.96 -4.25
CA VAL A 72 -5.59 4.74 -3.64
C VAL A 72 -6.23 4.47 -2.28
N HIS A 73 -6.41 5.49 -1.44
CA HIS A 73 -6.99 5.35 -0.11
C HIS A 73 -8.45 4.89 -0.21
N SER A 74 -9.23 5.55 -1.05
CA SER A 74 -10.64 5.24 -1.26
C SER A 74 -10.85 3.83 -1.82
N VAL A 75 -10.08 3.42 -2.84
CA VAL A 75 -10.18 2.07 -3.41
C VAL A 75 -9.82 1.00 -2.38
N LEU A 76 -8.77 1.20 -1.60
CA LEU A 76 -8.42 0.25 -0.54
C LEU A 76 -9.47 0.17 0.56
N LYS A 77 -10.12 1.30 0.90
CA LYS A 77 -11.23 1.32 1.84
C LYS A 77 -12.37 0.43 1.38
N TYR A 78 -12.80 0.55 0.11
CA TYR A 78 -13.83 -0.33 -0.47
C TYR A 78 -13.37 -1.79 -0.64
N TYR A 79 -12.08 -2.01 -0.89
CA TYR A 79 -11.53 -3.35 -1.00
C TYR A 79 -11.57 -4.11 0.33
N PHE A 80 -11.16 -3.46 1.43
CA PHE A 80 -11.17 -4.08 2.77
C PHE A 80 -12.55 -4.08 3.42
N ALA A 81 -13.40 -3.12 3.09
CA ALA A 81 -14.76 -2.99 3.58
C ALA A 81 -15.72 -2.54 2.46
N PRO A 82 -16.35 -3.47 1.72
CA PRO A 82 -17.28 -3.11 0.65
C PRO A 82 -18.51 -2.34 1.13
N ASP A 83 -18.95 -2.54 2.37
CA ASP A 83 -20.11 -1.84 2.94
C ASP A 83 -19.66 -0.56 3.67
N GLU A 84 -20.17 0.59 3.22
CA GLU A 84 -19.84 1.92 3.74
C GLU A 84 -20.22 2.14 5.21
N LYS A 85 -21.14 1.30 5.74
CA LYS A 85 -21.50 1.39 7.16
C LYS A 85 -20.29 1.16 8.09
N TYR A 86 -19.23 0.54 7.62
CA TYR A 86 -18.00 0.29 8.37
C TYR A 86 -16.95 1.38 8.18
N HIS A 87 -17.19 2.35 7.26
CA HIS A 87 -16.25 3.43 6.99
C HIS A 87 -16.38 4.56 8.01
N GLU A 88 -15.28 5.25 8.25
CA GLU A 88 -15.20 6.49 9.04
C GLU A 88 -15.89 6.40 10.40
N GLN A 89 -15.68 5.30 11.09
CA GLN A 89 -16.30 5.05 12.40
C GLN A 89 -15.63 5.87 13.48
N LYS A 90 -16.45 6.61 14.27
CA LYS A 90 -15.97 7.38 15.41
C LYS A 90 -15.66 6.44 16.58
N ILE A 91 -14.41 6.41 17.01
CA ILE A 91 -13.93 5.61 18.16
C ILE A 91 -13.25 6.58 19.13
N GLY A 92 -13.91 6.82 20.23
CA GLY A 92 -13.47 7.83 21.18
C GLY A 92 -13.38 9.24 20.55
N THR A 93 -12.17 9.82 20.53
CA THR A 93 -11.92 11.15 19.97
C THR A 93 -11.46 11.12 18.51
N PHE A 94 -11.19 9.96 17.96
CA PHE A 94 -10.70 9.79 16.59
C PHE A 94 -11.73 9.10 15.70
N VAL A 95 -11.48 9.20 14.39
CA VAL A 95 -12.25 8.50 13.36
C VAL A 95 -11.36 7.44 12.76
N ALA A 96 -11.81 6.19 12.75
CA ALA A 96 -11.15 5.07 12.07
C ALA A 96 -11.58 5.04 10.59
N ASP A 97 -10.64 4.76 9.68
CA ASP A 97 -10.97 4.62 8.26
C ASP A 97 -11.97 3.49 8.03
N ILE A 98 -11.77 2.36 8.72
CA ILE A 98 -12.66 1.21 8.72
C ILE A 98 -12.70 0.62 10.14
N CYS A 99 -13.89 0.21 10.58
CA CYS A 99 -14.05 -0.61 11.79
C CYS A 99 -15.09 -1.71 11.54
N ILE A 100 -14.67 -2.98 11.65
CA ILE A 100 -15.49 -4.16 11.45
C ILE A 100 -15.34 -5.06 12.67
N ASP A 101 -16.43 -5.34 13.38
CA ASP A 101 -16.47 -6.26 14.53
C ASP A 101 -15.39 -5.98 15.60
N GLY A 102 -14.99 -4.71 15.75
CA GLY A 102 -13.96 -4.28 16.70
C GLY A 102 -12.53 -4.29 16.14
N GLU A 103 -12.29 -4.79 14.94
CA GLU A 103 -11.02 -4.64 14.22
C GLU A 103 -10.99 -3.32 13.45
N ILE A 104 -9.91 -2.57 13.61
CA ILE A 104 -9.70 -1.28 12.94
C ILE A 104 -8.70 -1.46 11.80
N TYR A 105 -9.03 -0.90 10.62
CA TYR A 105 -8.09 -0.77 9.51
C TYR A 105 -7.87 0.72 9.22
N GLU A 106 -6.59 1.11 9.19
CA GLU A 106 -6.14 2.46 8.88
C GLU A 106 -5.30 2.46 7.60
N ILE A 107 -5.73 3.18 6.59
CA ILE A 107 -5.03 3.25 5.31
C ILE A 107 -4.06 4.42 5.31
N GLN A 108 -2.79 4.15 5.53
CA GLN A 108 -1.79 5.19 5.73
C GLN A 108 -0.66 5.12 4.70
N THR A 109 -0.52 6.15 3.89
CA THR A 109 0.48 6.19 2.81
C THR A 109 1.86 6.67 3.26
N LYS A 110 1.95 7.41 4.37
CA LYS A 110 3.18 8.00 4.91
C LYS A 110 2.94 8.67 6.26
N GLN A 111 4.03 9.09 6.93
CA GLN A 111 3.97 9.88 8.16
C GLN A 111 3.27 9.15 9.31
N PHE A 112 3.60 7.87 9.53
CA PHE A 112 3.02 7.06 10.61
C PHE A 112 3.19 7.70 11.99
N TYR A 113 4.23 8.53 12.19
CA TYR A 113 4.44 9.24 13.43
C TYR A 113 3.26 10.15 13.84
N LEU A 114 2.44 10.63 12.87
CA LEU A 114 1.25 11.42 13.16
C LEU A 114 0.11 10.59 13.77
N MET A 115 0.17 9.26 13.60
CA MET A 115 -0.83 8.35 14.14
C MET A 115 -0.62 8.01 15.62
N LYS A 116 0.51 8.38 16.25
CA LYS A 116 0.84 7.96 17.62
C LYS A 116 -0.30 8.15 18.62
N ARG A 117 -0.94 9.30 18.61
CA ARG A 117 -2.06 9.59 19.54
C ARG A 117 -3.28 8.72 19.25
N LYS A 118 -3.57 8.48 17.98
CA LYS A 118 -4.65 7.62 17.51
C LYS A 118 -4.37 6.16 17.88
N LEU A 119 -3.14 5.69 17.65
CA LEU A 119 -2.71 4.35 18.04
C LEU A 119 -2.79 4.11 19.56
N LEU A 120 -2.36 5.07 20.38
CA LEU A 120 -2.50 4.96 21.83
C LEU A 120 -3.94 4.68 22.25
N GLN A 121 -4.92 5.37 21.65
CA GLN A 121 -6.32 5.17 22.00
C GLN A 121 -6.89 3.88 21.42
N PHE A 122 -6.59 3.56 20.16
CA PHE A 122 -7.18 2.41 19.49
C PHE A 122 -6.67 1.08 20.04
N LEU A 123 -5.37 0.99 20.32
CA LEU A 123 -4.74 -0.24 20.80
C LEU A 123 -5.13 -0.64 22.23
N GLU A 124 -5.80 0.24 22.99
CA GLU A 124 -6.32 -0.09 24.31
C GLU A 124 -7.42 -1.17 24.27
N GLU A 125 -8.28 -1.12 23.24
CA GLU A 125 -9.46 -1.99 23.16
C GLU A 125 -9.63 -2.74 21.82
N HIS A 126 -8.80 -2.39 20.80
CA HIS A 126 -8.99 -2.88 19.43
C HIS A 126 -7.71 -3.49 18.86
N GLU A 127 -7.89 -4.46 17.97
CA GLU A 127 -6.85 -4.83 17.01
C GLU A 127 -6.79 -3.74 15.91
N VAL A 128 -5.59 -3.28 15.60
CA VAL A 128 -5.35 -2.21 14.61
C VAL A 128 -4.45 -2.73 13.51
N THR A 129 -4.94 -2.72 12.29
CA THR A 129 -4.18 -3.05 11.10
C THR A 129 -3.91 -1.78 10.29
N ILE A 130 -2.63 -1.42 10.14
CA ILE A 130 -2.23 -0.34 9.24
C ILE A 130 -2.03 -0.91 7.84
N VAL A 131 -2.84 -0.46 6.89
CA VAL A 131 -2.71 -0.80 5.47
C VAL A 131 -1.80 0.23 4.80
N TYR A 132 -0.63 -0.23 4.35
CA TYR A 132 0.37 0.61 3.69
C TYR A 132 0.40 0.33 2.18
N PRO A 133 -0.10 1.24 1.34
CA PRO A 133 -0.08 1.07 -0.10
C PRO A 133 1.32 1.29 -0.68
N VAL A 134 1.79 0.32 -1.46
CA VAL A 134 3.11 0.32 -2.11
C VAL A 134 2.94 0.32 -3.62
N SER A 135 3.20 1.46 -4.26
CA SER A 135 3.23 1.58 -5.72
C SER A 135 4.54 0.97 -6.26
N LEU A 136 4.57 -0.35 -6.44
CA LEU A 136 5.73 -1.08 -6.94
C LEU A 136 5.98 -0.81 -8.42
N VAL A 137 4.91 -0.77 -9.20
CA VAL A 137 4.91 -0.42 -10.64
C VAL A 137 4.14 0.88 -10.80
N ASN A 138 4.73 1.87 -11.45
CA ASN A 138 4.08 3.14 -11.73
C ASN A 138 4.22 3.47 -13.21
N THR A 139 3.10 3.70 -13.88
CA THR A 139 3.07 4.24 -15.24
C THR A 139 2.80 5.72 -15.17
N LEU A 140 3.74 6.51 -15.67
CA LEU A 140 3.64 7.96 -15.74
C LEU A 140 3.25 8.36 -17.15
N HIS A 141 2.13 9.05 -17.28
CA HIS A 141 1.63 9.61 -18.53
C HIS A 141 1.83 11.13 -18.55
N TRP A 142 2.39 11.65 -19.65
CA TRP A 142 2.50 13.06 -19.91
C TRP A 142 1.37 13.47 -20.84
N VAL A 143 0.59 14.46 -20.45
CA VAL A 143 -0.61 14.90 -21.17
C VAL A 143 -0.45 16.35 -21.58
N GLU A 144 -0.58 16.64 -22.87
CA GLU A 144 -0.74 17.97 -23.42
C GLU A 144 -2.21 18.35 -23.48
N CYS A 145 -2.52 19.61 -23.21
CA CYS A 145 -3.85 20.19 -23.36
C CYS A 145 -3.75 21.32 -24.39
N ASP A 146 -4.62 21.30 -25.37
CA ASP A 146 -4.61 22.28 -26.48
C ASP A 146 -4.99 23.70 -26.02
N ASN A 147 -5.75 23.85 -24.92
CA ASN A 147 -6.10 25.15 -24.35
C ASN A 147 -5.94 25.17 -22.83
N VAL A 148 -5.23 26.16 -22.32
CA VAL A 148 -5.03 26.40 -20.88
C VAL A 148 -6.36 26.75 -20.18
N SER A 149 -7.35 27.28 -20.91
CA SER A 149 -8.70 27.59 -20.41
C SER A 149 -9.53 26.34 -20.06
N ASP A 150 -9.23 25.18 -20.68
CA ASP A 150 -9.88 23.90 -20.36
C ASP A 150 -9.31 23.26 -19.09
N LEU A 151 -8.28 23.90 -18.49
CA LEU A 151 -7.62 23.51 -17.25
C LEU A 151 -8.24 24.13 -16.00
N ALA A 152 -9.41 24.76 -16.11
CA ALA A 152 -10.06 25.44 -14.98
C ALA A 152 -10.21 24.52 -13.74
N ASN A 153 -10.11 23.19 -13.94
CA ASN A 153 -9.93 22.21 -12.87
C ASN A 153 -9.04 21.07 -13.36
N PRO A 154 -7.86 20.84 -12.76
CA PRO A 154 -7.04 19.64 -12.99
C PRO A 154 -7.76 18.32 -12.67
N SER A 155 -8.93 18.43 -12.06
CA SER A 155 -9.84 17.39 -11.65
C SER A 155 -10.73 16.81 -12.75
N ASP A 156 -10.88 17.50 -13.87
CA ASP A 156 -11.76 17.08 -14.95
C ASP A 156 -11.08 16.12 -15.95
N ILE A 157 -9.99 15.48 -15.55
CA ILE A 157 -9.36 14.41 -16.32
C ILE A 157 -10.24 13.17 -16.15
N ASP A 158 -11.13 12.93 -17.10
CA ASP A 158 -11.79 11.65 -17.23
C ASP A 158 -10.75 10.61 -17.68
N ILE A 159 -10.26 9.83 -16.71
CA ILE A 159 -9.24 8.78 -16.92
C ILE A 159 -9.85 7.61 -17.70
N THR A 160 -11.19 7.51 -17.73
CA THR A 160 -11.92 6.40 -18.36
C THR A 160 -12.32 6.68 -19.81
N ALA A 161 -12.37 7.95 -20.21
CA ALA A 161 -12.67 8.34 -21.58
C ALA A 161 -11.35 8.35 -22.38
N GLY A 162 -11.12 7.34 -23.19
CA GLY A 162 -10.12 7.38 -24.24
C GLY A 162 -10.28 8.65 -25.06
N GLU A 163 -9.18 9.41 -25.25
CA GLU A 163 -9.07 10.60 -26.11
C GLU A 163 -10.25 11.59 -26.01
N SER A 164 -10.31 12.35 -24.94
CA SER A 164 -11.06 13.62 -24.97
C SER A 164 -10.47 14.49 -26.08
N LYS A 165 -11.31 15.13 -26.91
CA LYS A 165 -10.95 15.87 -28.13
C LYS A 165 -9.85 16.94 -27.94
N ASN A 166 -9.49 17.32 -26.70
CA ASN A 166 -8.59 18.40 -26.35
C ASN A 166 -7.36 17.96 -25.50
N ARG A 167 -7.17 16.64 -25.28
CA ARG A 167 -6.07 16.13 -24.45
C ARG A 167 -5.38 14.97 -25.14
N ARG A 168 -4.06 15.03 -25.25
CA ARG A 168 -3.27 14.01 -25.91
C ARG A 168 -2.15 13.49 -24.99
N ILE A 169 -2.09 12.16 -24.81
CA ILE A 169 -0.93 11.54 -24.17
C ILE A 169 0.24 11.60 -25.12
N THR A 170 1.28 12.34 -24.75
CA THR A 170 2.48 12.51 -25.57
C THR A 170 3.52 11.42 -25.30
N THR A 171 3.65 11.02 -24.04
CA THR A 171 4.65 10.03 -23.63
C THR A 171 4.15 9.26 -22.43
N SER A 172 4.41 7.94 -22.43
CA SER A 172 4.14 7.06 -21.28
C SER A 172 5.41 6.35 -20.85
N ARG A 173 5.68 6.33 -19.54
CA ARG A 173 6.84 5.65 -18.98
C ARG A 173 6.43 4.73 -17.82
N LYS A 174 6.55 3.43 -18.03
CA LYS A 174 6.38 2.43 -16.97
C LYS A 174 7.68 2.24 -16.21
N THR A 175 7.64 2.33 -14.89
CA THR A 175 8.79 2.14 -14.00
C THR A 175 8.44 1.12 -12.92
N ARG A 176 9.39 0.22 -12.64
CA ARG A 176 9.32 -0.71 -11.52
C ARG A 176 10.44 -0.42 -10.54
N LYS A 177 10.10 -0.18 -9.29
CA LYS A 177 11.06 0.17 -8.24
C LYS A 177 11.07 -0.90 -7.16
N LYS A 178 11.98 -1.85 -7.24
CA LYS A 178 12.11 -2.97 -6.29
C LYS A 178 12.24 -2.52 -4.83
N GLY A 179 12.87 -1.37 -4.58
CA GLY A 179 13.08 -0.84 -3.24
C GLY A 179 11.85 -0.19 -2.58
N MET A 180 10.72 -0.06 -3.28
CA MET A 180 9.54 0.63 -2.73
C MET A 180 8.98 0.00 -1.44
N PRO A 181 8.88 -1.35 -1.29
CA PRO A 181 8.40 -1.95 -0.05
C PRO A 181 9.24 -1.59 1.17
N TYR A 182 10.55 -1.34 1.00
CA TYR A 182 11.46 -0.99 2.09
C TYR A 182 11.24 0.41 2.66
N LEU A 183 10.51 1.29 1.95
CA LEU A 183 10.12 2.59 2.51
C LEU A 183 9.21 2.43 3.73
N PHE A 184 8.54 1.30 3.84
CA PHE A 184 7.76 0.93 5.02
C PHE A 184 8.58 0.99 6.31
N PHE A 185 9.83 0.56 6.29
CA PHE A 185 10.71 0.64 7.47
C PHE A 185 11.00 2.08 7.93
N HIS A 186 11.00 3.04 6.99
CA HIS A 186 11.11 4.45 7.34
C HIS A 186 9.88 4.92 8.11
N GLU A 187 8.69 4.49 7.70
CA GLU A 187 7.44 4.81 8.39
C GLU A 187 7.36 4.12 9.77
N LEU A 188 7.75 2.84 9.84
CA LEU A 188 7.82 2.10 11.11
C LEU A 188 8.72 2.77 12.14
N TYR A 189 9.82 3.37 11.71
CA TYR A 189 10.71 4.09 12.61
C TYR A 189 9.98 5.20 13.37
N GLY A 190 9.01 5.82 12.73
CA GLY A 190 8.15 6.85 13.34
C GLY A 190 7.25 6.35 14.48
N ILE A 191 6.94 5.05 14.50
CA ILE A 191 6.06 4.40 15.50
C ILE A 191 6.73 3.21 16.19
N LYS A 192 8.07 3.19 16.25
CA LYS A 192 8.84 2.05 16.76
C LYS A 192 8.40 1.59 18.16
N ASP A 193 7.94 2.53 18.99
CA ASP A 193 7.51 2.27 20.36
C ASP A 193 6.28 1.35 20.45
N PHE A 194 5.54 1.19 19.34
CA PHE A 194 4.34 0.36 19.23
C PHE A 194 4.58 -1.00 18.59
N LEU A 195 5.76 -1.26 17.98
CA LEU A 195 6.01 -2.46 17.16
C LEU A 195 5.92 -3.79 17.93
N HIS A 196 6.03 -3.74 19.26
CA HIS A 196 5.85 -4.90 20.13
C HIS A 196 4.41 -5.06 20.64
N HIS A 197 3.50 -4.16 20.27
CA HIS A 197 2.11 -4.26 20.72
C HIS A 197 1.41 -5.43 20.02
N PRO A 198 0.81 -6.39 20.75
CA PRO A 198 0.25 -7.61 20.17
C PRO A 198 -0.93 -7.34 19.23
N ASN A 199 -1.64 -6.23 19.44
CA ASN A 199 -2.81 -5.85 18.63
C ASN A 199 -2.46 -4.94 17.45
N LEU A 200 -1.15 -4.65 17.19
CA LEU A 200 -0.75 -3.84 16.05
C LEU A 200 -0.28 -4.75 14.90
N HIS A 201 -0.95 -4.63 13.78
CA HIS A 201 -0.69 -5.40 12.57
C HIS A 201 -0.47 -4.51 11.36
N PHE A 202 0.09 -5.08 10.29
CA PHE A 202 0.32 -4.35 9.05
C PHE A 202 -0.07 -5.19 7.84
N ILE A 203 -0.53 -4.50 6.79
CA ILE A 203 -0.69 -5.06 5.45
C ILE A 203 0.00 -4.12 4.46
N LEU A 204 1.00 -4.61 3.74
CA LEU A 204 1.56 -3.89 2.60
C LEU A 204 0.76 -4.27 1.36
N ALA A 205 -0.02 -3.34 0.85
CA ALA A 205 -0.78 -3.52 -0.38
C ALA A 205 0.10 -3.15 -1.59
N ILE A 206 0.71 -4.16 -2.20
CA ILE A 206 1.61 -4.00 -3.35
C ILE A 206 0.76 -3.85 -4.61
N MET A 207 0.94 -2.75 -5.34
CA MET A 207 0.07 -2.45 -6.48
C MET A 207 0.81 -1.85 -7.67
N SER A 208 0.18 -1.92 -8.83
CA SER A 208 0.49 -1.07 -9.96
C SER A 208 -0.40 0.18 -9.93
N THR A 209 0.17 1.30 -10.32
CA THR A 209 -0.52 2.60 -10.32
C THR A 209 -0.23 3.37 -11.59
N GLU A 210 -1.11 4.29 -11.95
CA GLU A 210 -0.90 5.28 -12.99
C GLU A 210 -0.92 6.69 -12.40
N GLU A 211 -0.10 7.56 -12.98
CA GLU A 211 0.01 8.97 -12.62
C GLU A 211 0.01 9.79 -13.89
N TYR A 212 -0.83 10.80 -13.96
CA TYR A 212 -0.89 11.72 -15.08
C TYR A 212 -0.23 13.04 -14.71
N ARG A 213 0.52 13.63 -15.65
CA ARG A 213 1.14 14.93 -15.53
C ARG A 213 0.70 15.84 -16.67
N LEU A 214 -0.01 16.88 -16.31
CA LEU A 214 -0.47 17.87 -17.25
C LEU A 214 0.67 18.83 -17.56
N LEU A 215 1.01 18.98 -18.85
CA LEU A 215 2.00 19.93 -19.35
C LEU A 215 1.37 21.33 -19.47
N ASP A 216 0.97 21.87 -18.34
CA ASP A 216 0.26 23.16 -18.22
C ASP A 216 1.16 24.35 -17.93
N GLY A 217 2.46 24.15 -17.91
CA GLY A 217 3.44 25.20 -17.59
C GLY A 217 3.57 25.49 -16.10
N TYR A 218 2.80 24.82 -15.22
CA TYR A 218 2.84 24.96 -13.77
C TYR A 218 3.51 23.74 -13.12
N GLY A 219 3.96 23.88 -11.87
CA GLY A 219 4.54 22.79 -11.10
C GLY A 219 5.90 23.15 -10.47
N PRO A 220 6.33 22.37 -9.46
CA PRO A 220 7.51 22.69 -8.63
C PRO A 220 8.86 22.46 -9.32
N GLN A 221 8.88 21.72 -10.41
CA GLN A 221 10.14 21.40 -11.11
C GLN A 221 10.46 22.43 -12.19
N LYS A 222 11.61 23.14 -12.05
CA LYS A 222 12.04 24.18 -12.97
C LYS A 222 12.25 23.73 -14.43
N LYS A 223 12.59 22.45 -14.66
CA LYS A 223 12.88 21.92 -16.01
C LYS A 223 11.63 21.48 -16.78
N ILE A 224 10.66 20.90 -16.07
CA ILE A 224 9.41 20.43 -16.66
C ILE A 224 8.31 20.92 -15.74
N ARG A 225 7.61 21.96 -16.19
CA ARG A 225 6.48 22.51 -15.46
C ARG A 225 5.23 21.72 -15.82
N ALA A 226 4.79 20.88 -14.91
CA ALA A 226 3.60 20.06 -15.09
C ALA A 226 2.88 19.86 -13.76
N THR A 227 1.58 20.01 -13.77
CA THR A 227 0.72 19.69 -12.62
C THR A 227 0.58 18.18 -12.51
N LYS A 228 0.81 17.70 -11.29
CA LYS A 228 0.69 16.29 -10.95
C LYS A 228 -0.72 15.99 -10.49
N THR A 229 -1.35 14.97 -11.11
CA THR A 229 -2.61 14.43 -10.64
C THR A 229 -2.42 13.42 -9.51
N ASP A 230 -3.51 12.93 -8.96
CA ASP A 230 -3.49 11.82 -8.03
C ASP A 230 -3.04 10.51 -8.72
N LYS A 231 -2.64 9.53 -7.92
CA LYS A 231 -2.31 8.19 -8.40
C LYS A 231 -3.53 7.32 -8.45
N ALA A 232 -3.84 6.81 -9.64
CA ALA A 232 -4.89 5.82 -9.83
C ALA A 232 -4.34 4.41 -9.56
N PRO A 233 -4.95 3.61 -8.67
CA PRO A 233 -4.60 2.21 -8.49
C PRO A 233 -5.17 1.41 -9.67
N ILE A 234 -4.32 0.60 -10.33
CA ILE A 234 -4.69 -0.18 -11.51
C ILE A 234 -4.91 -1.65 -11.14
N GLU A 235 -3.96 -2.23 -10.42
CA GLU A 235 -3.96 -3.66 -10.09
C GLU A 235 -3.36 -3.85 -8.71
N LEU A 236 -3.96 -4.72 -7.91
CA LEU A 236 -3.40 -5.20 -6.66
C LEU A 236 -2.54 -6.43 -6.97
N LEU A 237 -1.23 -6.31 -6.75
CA LEU A 237 -0.24 -7.32 -7.14
C LEU A 237 0.03 -8.33 -6.04
N ASP A 238 0.00 -7.89 -4.77
CA ASP A 238 0.26 -8.71 -3.59
C ASP A 238 -0.23 -8.02 -2.31
N LEU A 239 -0.48 -8.81 -1.26
CA LEU A 239 -0.77 -8.35 0.09
C LEU A 239 0.20 -9.03 1.06
N ILE A 240 1.19 -8.30 1.56
CA ILE A 240 2.12 -8.82 2.57
C ILE A 240 1.52 -8.52 3.94
N THR A 241 1.03 -9.55 4.61
CA THR A 241 0.43 -9.43 5.95
C THR A 241 1.47 -9.69 7.02
N ILE A 242 1.52 -8.82 8.03
CA ILE A 242 2.45 -8.87 9.16
C ILE A 242 1.62 -8.79 10.44
N ARG A 243 1.51 -9.91 11.14
CA ARG A 243 0.80 -10.02 12.43
C ARG A 243 1.75 -10.30 13.59
N LYS A 244 2.93 -10.84 13.33
CA LYS A 244 3.93 -11.23 14.32
C LYS A 244 5.34 -10.96 13.78
N PRO A 245 6.37 -10.91 14.63
CA PRO A 245 7.74 -10.60 14.21
C PRO A 245 8.27 -11.48 13.09
N GLU A 246 7.95 -12.79 13.08
CA GLU A 246 8.42 -13.71 12.05
C GLU A 246 7.93 -13.33 10.65
N ASP A 247 6.77 -12.68 10.54
CA ASP A 247 6.18 -12.29 9.26
C ASP A 247 7.02 -11.21 8.55
N TYR A 248 7.82 -10.42 9.30
CA TYR A 248 8.76 -9.47 8.69
C TYR A 248 9.87 -10.15 7.87
N LYS A 249 10.09 -11.47 8.04
CA LYS A 249 11.02 -12.23 7.20
C LYS A 249 10.64 -12.17 5.72
N GLN A 250 9.37 -11.95 5.40
CA GLN A 250 8.88 -11.73 4.04
C GLN A 250 9.52 -10.47 3.39
N LEU A 251 10.02 -9.54 4.18
CA LEU A 251 10.71 -8.33 3.73
C LEU A 251 12.25 -8.49 3.72
N ILE A 252 12.78 -9.66 4.04
CA ILE A 252 14.21 -9.93 3.91
C ILE A 252 14.53 -10.17 2.43
N PRO A 253 15.50 -9.45 1.82
CA PRO A 253 15.83 -9.66 0.42
C PRO A 253 16.45 -11.04 0.19
N GLU A 254 16.08 -11.67 -0.92
CA GLU A 254 16.61 -12.97 -1.31
C GLU A 254 18.12 -12.93 -1.59
N GLY A 255 18.75 -14.07 -1.37
CA GLY A 255 20.16 -14.27 -1.65
C GLY A 255 21.10 -13.45 -0.74
N LEU A 256 20.63 -13.09 0.47
CA LEU A 256 21.53 -12.64 1.52
C LEU A 256 22.41 -13.80 1.97
N PRO A 257 23.72 -13.58 2.22
CA PRO A 257 24.55 -14.56 2.91
C PRO A 257 24.07 -14.72 4.36
N GLU A 258 24.48 -15.80 5.02
CA GLU A 258 24.14 -16.05 6.43
C GLU A 258 24.54 -14.88 7.33
N GLU A 259 25.70 -14.30 7.09
CA GLU A 259 26.21 -13.10 7.74
C GLU A 259 26.30 -11.96 6.75
N PHE A 260 25.75 -10.82 7.08
CA PHE A 260 25.72 -9.67 6.18
C PHE A 260 25.81 -8.34 6.90
N THR A 261 26.28 -7.34 6.18
CA THR A 261 26.30 -5.94 6.61
C THR A 261 25.14 -5.16 5.99
N SER A 262 24.92 -3.91 6.46
CA SER A 262 23.95 -3.00 5.86
C SER A 262 24.22 -2.72 4.39
N ASP A 263 25.49 -2.74 3.93
CA ASP A 263 25.85 -2.55 2.53
C ASP A 263 25.41 -3.72 1.65
N ILE A 264 25.58 -4.95 2.15
CA ILE A 264 25.12 -6.16 1.44
C ILE A 264 23.60 -6.16 1.36
N PHE A 265 22.93 -5.85 2.48
CA PHE A 265 21.47 -5.72 2.51
C PHE A 265 20.98 -4.67 1.51
N ALA A 266 21.57 -3.46 1.52
CA ALA A 266 21.23 -2.37 0.61
C ALA A 266 21.32 -2.80 -0.86
N LYS A 267 22.43 -3.46 -1.22
CA LYS A 267 22.68 -3.96 -2.58
C LYS A 267 21.64 -5.00 -3.02
N LYS A 268 21.31 -5.96 -2.13
CA LYS A 268 20.34 -7.03 -2.41
C LYS A 268 18.91 -6.48 -2.52
N ALA A 269 18.53 -5.57 -1.63
CA ALA A 269 17.24 -4.92 -1.61
C ALA A 269 17.08 -3.85 -2.73
N GLY A 270 18.15 -3.41 -3.35
CA GLY A 270 18.14 -2.34 -4.35
C GLY A 270 17.78 -0.97 -3.76
N ILE A 271 18.24 -0.67 -2.53
CA ILE A 271 17.97 0.56 -1.79
C ILE A 271 19.26 1.27 -1.36
N GLY A 272 19.11 2.51 -0.90
CA GLY A 272 20.25 3.27 -0.36
C GLY A 272 20.69 2.76 1.02
N ARG A 273 21.96 2.98 1.38
CA ARG A 273 22.54 2.58 2.68
C ARG A 273 21.77 3.10 3.89
N SER A 274 21.32 4.35 3.83
CA SER A 274 20.55 4.96 4.92
C SER A 274 19.25 4.18 5.20
N LEU A 275 18.49 3.85 4.16
CA LEU A 275 17.26 3.07 4.30
C LEU A 275 17.54 1.65 4.76
N ALA A 276 18.62 1.02 4.27
CA ALA A 276 19.06 -0.29 4.75
C ALA A 276 19.41 -0.28 6.24
N GLY A 277 20.10 0.77 6.69
CA GLY A 277 20.39 0.97 8.11
C GLY A 277 19.12 1.12 8.96
N THR A 278 18.15 1.89 8.49
CA THR A 278 16.84 2.03 9.15
C THR A 278 16.09 0.69 9.19
N ALA A 279 16.04 -0.05 8.07
CA ALA A 279 15.39 -1.35 8.00
C ALA A 279 16.02 -2.36 8.98
N LEU A 280 17.35 -2.47 8.98
CA LEU A 280 18.06 -3.37 9.89
C LEU A 280 17.95 -2.96 11.35
N ASN A 281 17.81 -1.68 11.65
CA ASN A 281 17.56 -1.23 13.02
C ASN A 281 16.17 -1.66 13.49
N ILE A 282 15.14 -1.50 12.67
CA ILE A 282 13.78 -1.98 12.98
C ILE A 282 13.75 -3.51 13.10
N LEU A 283 14.34 -4.24 12.12
CA LEU A 283 14.40 -5.70 12.16
C LEU A 283 15.17 -6.23 13.37
N TYR A 284 16.16 -5.51 13.85
CA TYR A 284 16.87 -5.82 15.09
C TYR A 284 16.02 -5.57 16.33
N GLU A 285 15.32 -4.44 16.38
CA GLU A 285 14.41 -4.07 17.47
C GLU A 285 13.32 -5.13 17.69
N ILE A 286 12.68 -5.58 16.58
CA ILE A 286 11.65 -6.63 16.62
C ILE A 286 12.21 -8.05 16.60
N GLU A 287 13.50 -8.21 16.81
CA GLU A 287 14.21 -9.48 16.96
C GLU A 287 14.20 -10.44 15.74
N VAL A 288 13.92 -9.95 14.55
CA VAL A 288 13.98 -10.73 13.29
C VAL A 288 15.42 -10.97 12.84
N VAL A 289 16.32 -10.03 13.14
CA VAL A 289 17.74 -10.18 12.93
C VAL A 289 18.50 -9.99 14.24
N LYS A 290 19.66 -10.59 14.37
CA LYS A 290 20.61 -10.35 15.48
C LYS A 290 21.88 -9.71 14.96
N ARG A 291 22.56 -8.95 15.83
CA ARG A 291 23.92 -8.45 15.62
C ARG A 291 24.90 -9.46 16.21
N ILE A 292 25.79 -9.99 15.38
CA ILE A 292 26.75 -11.02 15.78
C ILE A 292 28.19 -10.50 15.90
N GLY A 293 28.46 -9.28 15.40
CA GLY A 293 29.78 -8.70 15.44
C GLY A 293 29.85 -7.36 14.71
N LYS A 294 31.07 -6.92 14.44
CA LYS A 294 31.37 -5.72 13.65
C LYS A 294 32.49 -5.99 12.67
N GLN A 295 32.40 -5.36 11.50
CA GLN A 295 33.49 -5.26 10.53
C GLN A 295 33.81 -3.78 10.35
N GLY A 296 34.87 -3.29 10.95
CA GLY A 296 35.14 -1.87 11.11
C GLY A 296 34.01 -1.19 11.88
N ASN A 297 33.38 -0.18 11.29
CA ASN A 297 32.25 0.54 11.90
C ASN A 297 30.87 -0.09 11.58
N ALA A 298 30.80 -1.08 10.70
CA ALA A 298 29.55 -1.71 10.30
C ALA A 298 29.22 -2.90 11.21
N TYR A 299 27.96 -3.01 11.66
CA TYR A 299 27.46 -4.22 12.31
C TYR A 299 27.32 -5.36 11.30
N ILE A 300 27.61 -6.57 11.75
CA ILE A 300 27.32 -7.83 11.06
C ILE A 300 26.02 -8.38 11.63
N TYR A 301 25.11 -8.70 10.74
CA TYR A 301 23.77 -9.21 11.05
C TYR A 301 23.60 -10.64 10.59
N GLN A 302 22.73 -11.37 11.27
CA GLN A 302 22.24 -12.69 10.90
C GLN A 302 20.72 -12.72 11.10
N VAL A 303 19.97 -13.35 10.19
CA VAL A 303 18.52 -13.60 10.36
C VAL A 303 18.34 -14.66 11.46
N LYS A 304 17.38 -14.45 12.38
CA LYS A 304 17.03 -15.40 13.42
C LYS A 304 16.14 -16.55 12.90
#